data_51c976ac91456e4192b943be38dca291
#
_entry.id   51c976ac91456e4192b943be38dca291
#
_cell.length_a   1.000
_cell.length_b   1.000
_cell.length_c   1.000
_cell.angle_alpha   90.00
_cell.angle_beta   90.00
_cell.angle_gamma   90.00
#
_symmetry.space_group_name_H-M   'P 1'
#
loop_
_entity.id
_entity.type
_entity.pdbx_description
1 polymer ?
#
loop_
_entity_poly.entity_id
_entity_poly.type
_entity_poly.pdbx_seq_one_letter_code
_entity_poly.pdbx_strand_id
1 'polypeptide(L)'
;MRNTLKTAALVLALAAPTSPAEELTPDALVRTLSLEVLATIRRDKDIQAGNPKRIASLVEAKILPHFDFAHTARIAMGANWRRASPEQREQLVREFRTLLVRTYSSALMNYRDQVLEFKPLRAQPGDAQVTVRSEVRQSGAQAVSMDYEMEKTPSGWKVYDVKIGGASLAATYRDTFAEEVRNHGIEGLIDSLSSKNRQNDARRASINI
;
A
#
# COMPACT_ATOMS: atom_id res chain seq x y z
N MET A 1 -10.33 -59.37 -51.92
CA MET A 1 -9.18 -58.57 -51.47
C MET A 1 -9.67 -57.15 -51.32
N ARG A 2 -9.94 -56.71 -50.09
CA ARG A 2 -10.50 -55.36 -49.81
C ARG A 2 -9.49 -54.61 -48.97
N ASN A 3 -8.82 -53.63 -49.61
CA ASN A 3 -7.89 -52.68 -48.95
C ASN A 3 -8.68 -51.63 -48.23
N THR A 4 -8.56 -51.57 -46.92
CA THR A 4 -9.04 -50.47 -46.06
C THR A 4 -7.92 -49.48 -45.82
N LEU A 5 -7.99 -48.33 -46.49
CA LEU A 5 -7.15 -47.16 -46.17
C LEU A 5 -7.60 -46.58 -44.82
N LYS A 6 -6.68 -46.55 -43.84
CA LYS A 6 -6.88 -45.84 -42.58
C LYS A 6 -6.30 -44.41 -42.76
N THR A 7 -7.21 -43.45 -42.83
CA THR A 7 -6.84 -42.02 -42.83
C THR A 7 -6.55 -41.58 -41.38
N ALA A 8 -5.30 -41.27 -41.08
CA ALA A 8 -4.91 -40.71 -39.81
C ALA A 8 -5.11 -39.18 -39.90
N ALA A 9 -6.07 -38.66 -39.14
CA ALA A 9 -6.25 -37.21 -38.99
C ALA A 9 -5.27 -36.68 -37.97
N LEU A 10 -4.31 -35.88 -38.43
CA LEU A 10 -3.34 -35.14 -37.59
C LEU A 10 -4.01 -33.88 -37.04
N VAL A 11 -4.39 -33.88 -35.76
CA VAL A 11 -4.91 -32.69 -35.07
C VAL A 11 -3.73 -31.83 -34.67
N LEU A 12 -3.51 -30.75 -35.41
CA LEU A 12 -2.51 -29.72 -35.09
C LEU A 12 -3.11 -28.78 -34.02
N ALA A 13 -2.74 -28.99 -32.76
CA ALA A 13 -3.11 -28.08 -31.67
C ALA A 13 -2.32 -26.77 -31.81
N LEU A 14 -2.99 -25.69 -32.27
CA LEU A 14 -2.45 -24.34 -32.20
C LEU A 14 -2.40 -23.91 -30.73
N ALA A 15 -1.23 -23.97 -30.10
CA ALA A 15 -0.98 -23.30 -28.86
C ALA A 15 -0.92 -21.79 -29.13
N ALA A 16 -1.95 -21.04 -28.78
CA ALA A 16 -1.91 -19.59 -28.79
C ALA A 16 -0.85 -19.11 -27.80
N PRO A 17 0.07 -18.21 -28.19
CA PRO A 17 1.00 -17.62 -27.24
C PRO A 17 0.20 -16.80 -26.22
N THR A 18 0.24 -17.20 -24.95
CA THR A 18 -0.22 -16.37 -23.85
C THR A 18 0.76 -15.23 -23.73
N SER A 19 0.42 -14.07 -24.26
CA SER A 19 1.17 -12.83 -23.99
C SER A 19 1.21 -12.63 -22.47
N PRO A 20 2.38 -12.46 -21.85
CA PRO A 20 2.44 -12.04 -20.45
C PRO A 20 1.68 -10.72 -20.34
N ALA A 21 0.77 -10.62 -19.37
CA ALA A 21 0.11 -9.36 -19.06
C ALA A 21 1.23 -8.32 -18.83
N GLU A 22 1.23 -7.25 -19.63
CA GLU A 22 2.25 -6.20 -19.54
C GLU A 22 2.20 -5.62 -18.12
N GLU A 23 3.30 -5.79 -17.38
CA GLU A 23 3.41 -5.29 -16.01
C GLU A 23 3.33 -3.76 -16.05
N LEU A 24 2.39 -3.18 -15.29
CA LEU A 24 2.25 -1.73 -15.21
C LEU A 24 3.56 -1.09 -14.72
N THR A 25 3.96 -0.02 -15.36
CA THR A 25 5.06 0.82 -14.85
C THR A 25 4.69 1.40 -13.49
N PRO A 26 5.66 1.72 -12.61
CA PRO A 26 5.37 2.18 -11.25
C PRO A 26 4.51 3.45 -11.20
N ASP A 27 4.73 4.38 -12.11
CA ASP A 27 3.92 5.61 -12.23
C ASP A 27 2.50 5.33 -12.77
N ALA A 28 2.37 4.42 -13.75
CA ALA A 28 1.06 3.98 -14.24
C ALA A 28 0.27 3.27 -13.13
N LEU A 29 0.91 2.42 -12.34
CA LEU A 29 0.29 1.73 -11.20
C LEU A 29 -0.25 2.74 -10.18
N VAL A 30 0.60 3.65 -9.69
CA VAL A 30 0.18 4.64 -8.68
C VAL A 30 -0.92 5.56 -9.23
N ARG A 31 -0.79 6.02 -10.48
CA ARG A 31 -1.79 6.86 -11.13
C ARG A 31 -3.14 6.15 -11.23
N THR A 32 -3.16 4.93 -11.75
CA THR A 32 -4.39 4.15 -11.95
C THR A 32 -5.09 3.89 -10.62
N LEU A 33 -4.35 3.40 -9.61
CA LEU A 33 -4.89 3.15 -8.28
C LEU A 33 -5.44 4.41 -7.62
N SER A 34 -4.71 5.52 -7.71
CA SER A 34 -5.16 6.79 -7.14
C SER A 34 -6.45 7.26 -7.79
N LEU A 35 -6.54 7.22 -9.12
CA LEU A 35 -7.75 7.62 -9.84
C LEU A 35 -8.94 6.70 -9.53
N GLU A 36 -8.74 5.38 -9.43
CA GLU A 36 -9.79 4.43 -9.05
C GLU A 36 -10.30 4.67 -7.63
N VAL A 37 -9.40 4.89 -6.67
CA VAL A 37 -9.75 5.19 -5.27
C VAL A 37 -10.54 6.49 -5.21
N LEU A 38 -10.08 7.56 -5.85
CA LEU A 38 -10.76 8.84 -5.87
C LEU A 38 -12.13 8.76 -6.57
N ALA A 39 -12.24 8.01 -7.66
CA ALA A 39 -13.52 7.78 -8.34
C ALA A 39 -14.50 7.00 -7.45
N THR A 40 -14.01 6.03 -6.66
CA THR A 40 -14.82 5.27 -5.71
C THR A 40 -15.32 6.19 -4.58
N ILE A 41 -14.44 7.01 -4.00
CA ILE A 41 -14.80 7.96 -2.93
C ILE A 41 -15.89 8.93 -3.41
N ARG A 42 -15.78 9.44 -4.65
CA ARG A 42 -16.77 10.37 -5.22
C ARG A 42 -18.14 9.74 -5.49
N ARG A 43 -18.22 8.43 -5.73
CA ARG A 43 -19.46 7.71 -6.06
C ARG A 43 -20.14 7.07 -4.87
N ASP A 44 -19.38 6.69 -3.86
CA ASP A 44 -19.86 5.94 -2.71
C ASP A 44 -20.41 6.91 -1.64
N LYS A 45 -21.74 6.93 -1.49
CA LYS A 45 -22.42 7.82 -0.55
C LYS A 45 -22.09 7.51 0.91
N ASP A 46 -21.82 6.26 1.24
CA ASP A 46 -21.45 5.86 2.61
C ASP A 46 -20.06 6.38 2.96
N ILE A 47 -19.13 6.35 2.00
CA ILE A 47 -17.80 6.96 2.17
C ILE A 47 -17.92 8.47 2.36
N GLN A 48 -18.74 9.14 1.55
CA GLN A 48 -18.98 10.58 1.67
C GLN A 48 -19.65 10.96 2.99
N ALA A 49 -20.50 10.08 3.52
CA ALA A 49 -21.11 10.21 4.84
C ALA A 49 -20.14 9.88 6.00
N GLY A 50 -18.89 9.50 5.68
CA GLY A 50 -17.84 9.22 6.68
C GLY A 50 -17.92 7.82 7.29
N ASN A 51 -18.53 6.83 6.61
CA ASN A 51 -18.60 5.45 7.10
C ASN A 51 -17.21 4.80 7.18
N PRO A 52 -16.65 4.58 8.39
CA PRO A 52 -15.28 4.10 8.56
C PRO A 52 -15.10 2.65 8.09
N LYS A 53 -16.14 1.82 8.14
CA LYS A 53 -16.08 0.43 7.65
C LYS A 53 -15.96 0.40 6.14
N ARG A 54 -16.68 1.29 5.46
CA ARG A 54 -16.63 1.37 4.00
C ARG A 54 -15.27 1.86 3.50
N ILE A 55 -14.68 2.85 4.18
CA ILE A 55 -13.31 3.31 3.92
C ILE A 55 -12.30 2.18 4.14
N ALA A 56 -12.40 1.46 5.26
CA ALA A 56 -11.50 0.34 5.54
C ALA A 56 -11.56 -0.73 4.44
N SER A 57 -12.77 -1.11 4.00
CA SER A 57 -12.95 -2.07 2.90
C SER A 57 -12.32 -1.58 1.59
N LEU A 58 -12.45 -0.29 1.26
CA LEU A 58 -11.80 0.30 0.08
C LEU A 58 -10.28 0.22 0.18
N VAL A 59 -9.72 0.61 1.34
CA VAL A 59 -8.28 0.56 1.59
C VAL A 59 -7.76 -0.88 1.49
N GLU A 60 -8.42 -1.83 2.15
CA GLU A 60 -8.01 -3.25 2.12
C GLU A 60 -8.06 -3.85 0.72
N ALA A 61 -9.11 -3.55 -0.04
CA ALA A 61 -9.29 -4.14 -1.36
C ALA A 61 -8.42 -3.49 -2.44
N LYS A 62 -8.19 -2.17 -2.37
CA LYS A 62 -7.57 -1.42 -3.46
C LYS A 62 -6.16 -0.90 -3.16
N ILE A 63 -5.84 -0.60 -1.91
CA ILE A 63 -4.56 0.04 -1.57
C ILE A 63 -3.55 -0.98 -1.02
N LEU A 64 -3.94 -1.74 0.02
CA LEU A 64 -3.01 -2.60 0.74
C LEU A 64 -2.33 -3.69 -0.10
N PRO A 65 -2.94 -4.27 -1.16
CA PRO A 65 -2.26 -5.25 -2.00
C PRO A 65 -1.02 -4.69 -2.73
N HIS A 66 -0.92 -3.37 -2.84
CA HIS A 66 0.18 -2.69 -3.55
C HIS A 66 1.27 -2.17 -2.60
N PHE A 67 1.20 -2.51 -1.30
CA PHE A 67 2.21 -2.11 -0.32
C PHE A 67 3.08 -3.28 0.14
N ASP A 68 4.36 -2.98 0.42
CA ASP A 68 5.27 -3.85 1.17
C ASP A 68 5.39 -3.36 2.62
N PHE A 69 4.52 -3.89 3.49
CA PHE A 69 4.53 -3.54 4.90
C PHE A 69 5.72 -4.12 5.67
N ALA A 70 6.38 -5.15 5.16
CA ALA A 70 7.59 -5.67 5.77
C ALA A 70 8.74 -4.67 5.59
N HIS A 71 8.87 -4.10 4.40
CA HIS A 71 9.83 -3.03 4.16
C HIS A 71 9.49 -1.76 4.94
N THR A 72 8.22 -1.36 4.97
CA THR A 72 7.74 -0.22 5.77
C THR A 72 8.12 -0.38 7.25
N ALA A 73 7.85 -1.54 7.85
CA ALA A 73 8.19 -1.84 9.24
C ALA A 73 9.71 -1.84 9.48
N ARG A 74 10.49 -2.35 8.52
CA ARG A 74 11.96 -2.31 8.57
C ARG A 74 12.50 -0.89 8.63
N ILE A 75 11.91 0.06 7.89
CA ILE A 75 12.28 1.50 7.94
C ILE A 75 12.00 2.07 9.33
N ALA A 76 10.80 1.82 9.89
CA ALA A 76 10.40 2.32 11.20
C ALA A 76 11.24 1.72 12.34
N MET A 77 11.57 0.44 12.26
CA MET A 77 12.40 -0.26 13.26
C MET A 77 13.88 0.12 13.21
N GLY A 78 14.36 0.57 12.04
CA GLY A 78 15.78 0.89 11.85
C GLY A 78 16.71 -0.27 12.24
N ALA A 79 17.72 0.02 13.07
CA ALA A 79 18.70 -0.99 13.51
C ALA A 79 18.06 -2.12 14.34
N ASN A 80 16.94 -1.87 15.02
CA ASN A 80 16.26 -2.83 15.87
C ASN A 80 15.61 -3.97 15.06
N TRP A 81 15.34 -3.77 13.76
CA TRP A 81 14.81 -4.82 12.89
C TRP A 81 15.64 -6.09 12.88
N ARG A 82 16.97 -5.96 12.90
CA ARG A 82 17.89 -7.11 12.89
C ARG A 82 17.87 -7.90 14.20
N ARG A 83 17.45 -7.27 15.30
CA ARG A 83 17.36 -7.89 16.64
C ARG A 83 16.04 -8.65 16.85
N ALA A 84 15.02 -8.38 16.04
CA ALA A 84 13.73 -9.02 16.11
C ALA A 84 13.79 -10.45 15.55
N SER A 85 13.14 -11.41 16.25
CA SER A 85 12.92 -12.75 15.72
C SER A 85 12.01 -12.72 14.49
N PRO A 86 11.95 -13.80 13.69
CA PRO A 86 11.00 -13.90 12.58
C PRO A 86 9.55 -13.67 13.03
N GLU A 87 9.13 -14.26 14.13
CA GLU A 87 7.79 -14.16 14.71
C GLU A 87 7.50 -12.73 15.17
N GLN A 88 8.46 -12.07 15.83
CA GLN A 88 8.35 -10.68 16.23
C GLN A 88 8.24 -9.74 15.01
N ARG A 89 9.00 -10.01 13.94
CA ARG A 89 8.88 -9.22 12.69
C ARG A 89 7.50 -9.35 12.08
N GLU A 90 6.92 -10.54 12.01
CA GLU A 90 5.57 -10.74 11.53
C GLU A 90 4.53 -10.01 12.39
N GLN A 91 4.67 -10.03 13.72
CA GLN A 91 3.79 -9.29 14.63
C GLN A 91 3.93 -7.78 14.44
N LEU A 92 5.16 -7.27 14.38
CA LEU A 92 5.44 -5.86 14.11
C LEU A 92 4.82 -5.39 12.79
N VAL A 93 4.96 -6.19 11.72
CA VAL A 93 4.36 -5.88 10.41
C VAL A 93 2.85 -5.80 10.52
N ARG A 94 2.19 -6.78 11.16
CA ARG A 94 0.73 -6.78 11.33
C ARG A 94 0.23 -5.58 12.13
N GLU A 95 0.85 -5.33 13.29
CA GLU A 95 0.43 -4.26 14.19
C GLU A 95 0.72 -2.87 13.59
N PHE A 96 1.88 -2.69 12.96
CA PHE A 96 2.22 -1.42 12.35
C PHE A 96 1.37 -1.13 11.10
N ARG A 97 1.11 -2.13 10.26
CA ARG A 97 0.14 -2.01 9.15
C ARG A 97 -1.22 -1.53 9.67
N THR A 98 -1.73 -2.18 10.72
CA THR A 98 -3.02 -1.82 11.33
C THR A 98 -3.01 -0.38 11.84
N LEU A 99 -1.95 0.03 12.53
CA LEU A 99 -1.78 1.41 13.01
C LEU A 99 -1.80 2.42 11.85
N LEU A 100 -1.02 2.18 10.79
CA LEU A 100 -0.93 3.07 9.62
C LEU A 100 -2.28 3.19 8.92
N VAL A 101 -2.95 2.07 8.65
CA VAL A 101 -4.27 2.06 8.02
C VAL A 101 -5.26 2.88 8.85
N ARG A 102 -5.31 2.68 10.16
CA ARG A 102 -6.22 3.40 11.05
C ARG A 102 -5.93 4.89 11.14
N THR A 103 -4.65 5.25 11.19
CA THR A 103 -4.22 6.64 11.30
C THR A 103 -4.52 7.41 10.02
N TYR A 104 -4.23 6.83 8.86
CA TYR A 104 -4.24 7.57 7.60
C TYR A 104 -5.50 7.36 6.75
N SER A 105 -6.33 6.32 6.99
CA SER A 105 -7.59 6.14 6.24
C SER A 105 -8.56 7.31 6.41
N SER A 106 -8.51 8.02 7.54
CA SER A 106 -9.36 9.21 7.75
C SER A 106 -9.05 10.35 6.79
N ALA A 107 -7.82 10.43 6.27
CA ALA A 107 -7.47 11.43 5.27
C ALA A 107 -8.28 11.27 3.98
N LEU A 108 -8.65 10.02 3.63
CA LEU A 108 -9.50 9.74 2.48
C LEU A 108 -10.94 10.24 2.67
N MET A 109 -11.42 10.31 3.92
CA MET A 109 -12.76 10.87 4.23
C MET A 109 -12.82 12.39 4.04
N ASN A 110 -11.69 13.06 4.13
CA ASN A 110 -11.57 14.50 3.95
C ASN A 110 -11.35 14.92 2.49
N TYR A 111 -11.27 13.94 1.58
CA TYR A 111 -11.16 14.22 0.16
C TYR A 111 -12.45 14.85 -0.37
N ARG A 112 -12.34 15.97 -1.09
CA ARG A 112 -13.46 16.69 -1.71
C ARG A 112 -13.18 16.96 -3.19
N ASP A 113 -12.45 18.02 -3.45
CA ASP A 113 -12.17 18.59 -4.78
C ASP A 113 -10.67 18.65 -5.10
N GLN A 114 -9.83 18.03 -4.25
CA GLN A 114 -8.40 18.01 -4.49
C GLN A 114 -8.08 17.36 -5.85
N VAL A 115 -7.07 17.91 -6.50
CA VAL A 115 -6.53 17.38 -7.75
C VAL A 115 -5.15 16.77 -7.46
N LEU A 116 -4.96 15.55 -7.95
CA LEU A 116 -3.67 14.86 -7.86
C LEU A 116 -2.93 15.01 -9.19
N GLU A 117 -1.81 15.73 -9.18
CA GLU A 117 -0.94 15.93 -10.33
C GLU A 117 0.29 15.05 -10.22
N PHE A 118 0.50 14.16 -11.19
CA PHE A 118 1.70 13.31 -11.25
C PHE A 118 2.80 13.97 -12.03
N LYS A 119 4.01 13.94 -11.49
CA LYS A 119 5.22 14.40 -12.18
C LYS A 119 5.77 13.27 -13.08
N PRO A 120 6.54 13.61 -14.13
CA PRO A 120 7.21 12.60 -14.93
C PRO A 120 8.11 11.68 -14.07
N LEU A 121 8.00 10.38 -14.30
CA LEU A 121 8.88 9.41 -13.64
C LEU A 121 10.33 9.63 -14.09
N ARG A 122 11.25 9.67 -13.13
CA ARG A 122 12.70 9.73 -13.37
C ARG A 122 13.28 8.39 -12.93
N ALA A 123 13.24 7.43 -13.84
CA ALA A 123 13.80 6.10 -13.64
C ALA A 123 14.63 5.69 -14.87
N GLN A 124 15.62 4.83 -14.65
CA GLN A 124 16.40 4.21 -15.72
C GLN A 124 15.94 2.77 -15.94
N PRO A 125 16.13 2.21 -17.14
CA PRO A 125 15.87 0.80 -17.37
C PRO A 125 16.68 -0.07 -16.40
N GLY A 126 15.99 -0.95 -15.66
CA GLY A 126 16.64 -1.84 -14.69
C GLY A 126 16.63 -1.34 -13.25
N ASP A 127 16.16 -0.12 -12.96
CA ASP A 127 16.03 0.35 -11.59
C ASP A 127 15.08 -0.56 -10.81
N ALA A 128 15.57 -1.08 -9.68
CA ALA A 128 14.79 -1.90 -8.76
C ALA A 128 14.02 -1.07 -7.73
N GLN A 129 14.35 0.20 -7.57
CA GLN A 129 13.70 1.14 -6.69
C GLN A 129 13.50 2.48 -7.41
N VAL A 130 12.34 3.07 -7.26
CA VAL A 130 11.97 4.35 -7.89
C VAL A 130 11.11 5.19 -6.95
N THR A 131 11.11 6.50 -7.20
CA THR A 131 10.19 7.44 -6.53
C THR A 131 9.17 7.95 -7.55
N VAL A 132 7.90 7.61 -7.37
CA VAL A 132 6.80 8.23 -8.11
C VAL A 132 6.37 9.49 -7.37
N ARG A 133 6.44 10.65 -8.04
CA ARG A 133 6.17 11.96 -7.43
C ARG A 133 4.81 12.48 -7.86
N SER A 134 4.08 13.03 -6.91
CA SER A 134 2.83 13.74 -7.17
C SER A 134 2.67 14.97 -6.26
N GLU A 135 1.71 15.81 -6.60
CA GLU A 135 1.26 16.94 -5.79
C GLU A 135 -0.25 16.87 -5.61
N VAL A 136 -0.69 17.02 -4.37
CA VAL A 136 -2.10 17.23 -4.04
C VAL A 136 -2.35 18.72 -4.04
N ARG A 137 -3.27 19.19 -4.90
CA ARG A 137 -3.66 20.59 -5.01
C ARG A 137 -5.11 20.78 -4.61
N GLN A 138 -5.37 21.83 -3.88
CA GLN A 138 -6.71 22.26 -3.50
C GLN A 138 -6.81 23.78 -3.69
N SER A 139 -7.97 24.26 -4.13
CA SER A 139 -8.20 25.70 -4.28
C SER A 139 -8.01 26.43 -2.96
N GLY A 140 -7.24 27.52 -2.97
CA GLY A 140 -6.97 28.32 -1.78
C GLY A 140 -5.96 27.74 -0.77
N ALA A 141 -5.33 26.58 -1.08
CA ALA A 141 -4.33 25.97 -0.23
C ALA A 141 -2.99 25.78 -0.97
N GLN A 142 -1.89 25.70 -0.20
CA GLN A 142 -0.59 25.35 -0.76
C GLN A 142 -0.61 23.88 -1.23
N ALA A 143 0.01 23.63 -2.39
CA ALA A 143 0.18 22.27 -2.89
C ALA A 143 1.06 21.45 -1.94
N VAL A 144 0.67 20.20 -1.69
CA VAL A 144 1.41 19.26 -0.83
C VAL A 144 2.01 18.16 -1.69
N SER A 145 3.33 17.98 -1.63
CA SER A 145 3.99 16.86 -2.31
C SER A 145 3.59 15.53 -1.67
N MET A 146 3.36 14.53 -2.50
CA MET A 146 3.12 13.16 -2.12
C MET A 146 3.96 12.25 -3.00
N ASP A 147 5.03 11.71 -2.43
CA ASP A 147 5.99 10.88 -3.13
C ASP A 147 5.85 9.43 -2.64
N TYR A 148 5.82 8.50 -3.59
CA TYR A 148 5.69 7.07 -3.33
C TYR A 148 7.03 6.41 -3.60
N GLU A 149 7.67 5.89 -2.55
CA GLU A 149 8.89 5.09 -2.67
C GLU A 149 8.49 3.64 -2.99
N MET A 150 8.96 3.15 -4.12
CA MET A 150 8.54 1.86 -4.67
C MET A 150 9.72 0.95 -4.93
N GLU A 151 9.49 -0.35 -4.79
CA GLU A 151 10.46 -1.37 -5.17
C GLU A 151 9.82 -2.43 -6.06
N LYS A 152 10.65 -3.01 -6.94
CA LYS A 152 10.27 -4.11 -7.79
C LYS A 152 10.39 -5.42 -7.03
N THR A 153 9.29 -6.18 -6.96
CA THR A 153 9.22 -7.50 -6.34
C THR A 153 8.84 -8.56 -7.38
N PRO A 154 8.94 -9.85 -7.06
CA PRO A 154 8.44 -10.91 -7.96
C PRO A 154 6.95 -10.80 -8.29
N SER A 155 6.17 -10.12 -7.45
CA SER A 155 4.73 -9.87 -7.65
C SER A 155 4.41 -8.48 -8.22
N GLY A 156 5.39 -7.81 -8.82
CA GLY A 156 5.27 -6.47 -9.39
C GLY A 156 5.76 -5.36 -8.47
N TRP A 157 5.50 -4.12 -8.85
CA TRP A 157 5.89 -2.95 -8.08
C TRP A 157 5.08 -2.82 -6.78
N LYS A 158 5.78 -2.53 -5.67
CA LYS A 158 5.17 -2.30 -4.35
C LYS A 158 5.64 -0.98 -3.76
N VAL A 159 4.73 -0.26 -3.12
CA VAL A 159 5.05 0.93 -2.32
C VAL A 159 5.54 0.47 -0.94
N TYR A 160 6.71 0.93 -0.51
CA TYR A 160 7.24 0.63 0.81
C TYR A 160 7.29 1.85 1.74
N ASP A 161 7.16 3.06 1.20
CA ASP A 161 7.02 4.28 2.00
C ASP A 161 6.26 5.35 1.21
N VAL A 162 5.63 6.27 1.93
CA VAL A 162 5.00 7.47 1.36
C VAL A 162 5.58 8.67 2.08
N LYS A 163 6.06 9.66 1.31
CA LYS A 163 6.50 10.94 1.85
C LYS A 163 5.44 12.00 1.59
N ILE A 164 5.02 12.69 2.63
CA ILE A 164 4.05 13.79 2.55
C ILE A 164 4.75 15.08 2.99
N GLY A 165 4.80 16.07 2.12
CA GLY A 165 5.56 17.29 2.37
C GLY A 165 7.05 17.02 2.61
N GLY A 166 7.61 15.95 2.03
CA GLY A 166 8.98 15.51 2.21
C GLY A 166 9.23 14.61 3.44
N ALA A 167 8.28 14.48 4.35
CA ALA A 167 8.40 13.62 5.54
C ALA A 167 7.95 12.19 5.24
N SER A 168 8.84 11.21 5.46
CA SER A 168 8.55 9.77 5.34
C SER A 168 7.59 9.33 6.43
N LEU A 169 6.47 8.70 6.07
CA LEU A 169 5.50 8.17 7.03
C LEU A 169 6.12 7.07 7.90
N ALA A 170 6.91 6.17 7.33
CA ALA A 170 7.56 5.12 8.08
C ALA A 170 8.64 5.66 9.02
N ALA A 171 9.47 6.59 8.53
CA ALA A 171 10.58 7.13 9.31
C ALA A 171 10.13 8.01 10.50
N THR A 172 8.93 8.62 10.44
CA THR A 172 8.39 9.40 11.57
C THR A 172 8.17 8.56 12.84
N TYR A 173 8.06 7.24 12.70
CA TYR A 173 7.92 6.32 13.85
C TYR A 173 9.26 5.85 14.43
N ARG A 174 10.39 6.14 13.76
CA ARG A 174 11.70 5.55 14.11
C ARG A 174 12.14 5.88 15.53
N ASP A 175 12.05 7.13 15.92
CA ASP A 175 12.51 7.56 17.25
C ASP A 175 11.61 6.99 18.34
N THR A 176 10.28 7.03 18.15
CA THR A 176 9.31 6.44 19.08
C THR A 176 9.52 4.93 19.23
N PHE A 177 9.74 4.20 18.10
CA PHE A 177 9.99 2.76 18.17
C PHE A 177 11.34 2.45 18.81
N ALA A 178 12.38 3.25 18.53
CA ALA A 178 13.69 3.07 19.16
C ALA A 178 13.63 3.31 20.68
N GLU A 179 12.86 4.30 21.12
CA GLU A 179 12.65 4.59 22.54
C GLU A 179 11.89 3.44 23.23
N GLU A 180 10.78 3.00 22.63
CA GLU A 180 9.98 1.91 23.17
C GLU A 180 10.79 0.60 23.27
N VAL A 181 11.55 0.26 22.21
CA VAL A 181 12.44 -0.92 22.26
C VAL A 181 13.52 -0.77 23.31
N ARG A 182 14.06 0.41 23.54
CA ARG A 182 15.08 0.62 24.58
C ARG A 182 14.52 0.43 25.98
N ASN A 183 13.29 0.86 26.22
CA ASN A 183 12.68 0.85 27.55
C ASN A 183 11.99 -0.50 27.86
N HIS A 184 11.36 -1.13 26.86
CA HIS A 184 10.48 -2.28 27.06
C HIS A 184 10.83 -3.48 26.17
N GLY A 185 11.89 -3.39 25.35
CA GLY A 185 12.24 -4.42 24.39
C GLY A 185 11.30 -4.44 23.15
N ILE A 186 11.56 -5.38 22.26
CA ILE A 186 10.76 -5.55 21.03
C ILE A 186 9.34 -6.00 21.36
N GLU A 187 9.20 -6.89 22.35
CA GLU A 187 7.91 -7.38 22.84
C GLU A 187 7.05 -6.22 23.38
N GLY A 188 7.65 -5.33 24.18
CA GLY A 188 6.96 -4.15 24.69
C GLY A 188 6.49 -3.22 23.58
N LEU A 189 7.26 -3.05 22.50
CA LEU A 189 6.79 -2.31 21.32
C LEU A 189 5.58 -2.99 20.65
N ILE A 190 5.60 -4.31 20.49
CA ILE A 190 4.48 -5.07 19.93
C ILE A 190 3.22 -4.89 20.78
N ASP A 191 3.34 -5.02 22.09
CA ASP A 191 2.24 -4.84 23.04
C ASP A 191 1.68 -3.39 23.01
N SER A 192 2.56 -2.41 22.93
CA SER A 192 2.21 -0.99 22.82
C SER A 192 1.41 -0.72 21.53
N LEU A 193 1.88 -1.23 20.38
CA LEU A 193 1.18 -1.12 19.10
C LEU A 193 -0.19 -1.79 19.13
N SER A 194 -0.26 -3.03 19.65
CA SER A 194 -1.50 -3.79 19.78
C SER A 194 -2.52 -3.07 20.68
N SER A 195 -2.06 -2.54 21.81
CA SER A 195 -2.89 -1.77 22.74
C SER A 195 -3.44 -0.49 22.09
N LYS A 196 -2.60 0.25 21.38
CA LYS A 196 -3.01 1.45 20.63
C LYS A 196 -4.01 1.11 19.53
N ASN A 197 -3.84 0.00 18.86
CA ASN A 197 -4.78 -0.49 17.86
C ASN A 197 -6.15 -0.80 18.47
N ARG A 198 -6.21 -1.52 19.61
CA ARG A 198 -7.46 -1.79 20.33
C ARG A 198 -8.17 -0.52 20.82
N GLN A 199 -7.41 0.45 21.35
CA GLN A 199 -7.96 1.74 21.78
C GLN A 199 -8.58 2.53 20.61
N ASN A 200 -7.95 2.51 19.45
CA ASN A 200 -8.48 3.13 18.24
C ASN A 200 -9.78 2.47 17.78
N ASP A 201 -9.92 1.14 17.92
CA ASP A 201 -11.18 0.43 17.62
C ASP A 201 -12.29 0.80 18.58
N ALA A 202 -12.02 0.81 19.88
CA ALA A 202 -13.00 1.17 20.91
C ALA A 202 -13.51 2.61 20.70
N ARG A 203 -12.60 3.55 20.41
CA ARG A 203 -12.97 4.96 20.12
C ARG A 203 -13.85 5.08 18.86
N ARG A 204 -13.54 4.32 17.80
CA ARG A 204 -14.37 4.31 16.57
C ARG A 204 -15.74 3.68 16.80
N ALA A 205 -15.83 2.65 17.63
CA ALA A 205 -17.11 2.03 17.99
C ALA A 205 -18.01 2.99 18.76
N SER A 206 -17.46 3.82 19.65
CA SER A 206 -18.23 4.78 20.47
C SER A 206 -18.71 6.02 19.69
N ILE A 207 -18.11 6.35 18.53
CA ILE A 207 -18.54 7.48 17.69
C ILE A 207 -19.73 7.07 16.77
N ASN A 208 -19.95 5.77 16.58
CA ASN A 208 -20.98 5.24 15.67
C ASN A 208 -22.28 4.82 16.40
N ILE A 209 -22.47 5.22 17.66
CA ILE A 209 -23.68 5.09 18.45
C ILE A 209 -24.33 6.46 18.61
#